data_3bf1968e0d173f29bb24a44d1ee84b69
#
_entry.id   3bf1968e0d173f29bb24a44d1ee84b69
#
_cell.length_a   1.000
_cell.length_b   1.000
_cell.length_c   1.000
_cell.angle_alpha   90.00
_cell.angle_beta   90.00
_cell.angle_gamma   90.00
#
_symmetry.space_group_name_H-M   'P 1'
#
loop_
_entity.id
_entity.type
_entity.pdbx_description
1 polymer ?
#
loop_
_entity_poly.entity_id
_entity_poly.type
_entity_poly.pdbx_seq_one_letter_code
_entity_poly.pdbx_strand_id
1 'polypeptide(L)'
;MMIRLPTTLVGLILVVNATLVAQEPTVEVTPLPKATNRSNATSADVIVYGATPGGFCAAIAAAREGASVILLEPTDHIGGMSTGGLSHCDSNQMVRSTVMGLFDEWHARVVKDYTDRGLQAPYNPAKKDQSLWTFEPHVAMRVTLQMLDQAGGRVLTQRYLKSVTKDGAQITSLVTKNGTFTAKIFVDGTYEGDLMAAAGVDNDLAVQELSFPKLRKRLLAQRQVLDLSAAYAR
;
A
#
# COMPACT_ATOMS: atom_id res chain seq x y z
N MET A 1 36.81 -51.78 -72.83
CA MET A 1 37.10 -50.43 -72.27
C MET A 1 36.10 -50.22 -71.08
N MET A 2 36.57 -50.58 -69.88
CA MET A 2 35.73 -50.51 -68.64
C MET A 2 35.97 -49.21 -67.96
N ILE A 3 34.92 -48.40 -67.80
CA ILE A 3 34.95 -47.15 -67.05
C ILE A 3 34.51 -47.49 -65.65
N ARG A 4 35.39 -47.27 -64.65
CA ARG A 4 35.12 -47.35 -63.23
C ARG A 4 34.54 -46.02 -62.79
N LEU A 5 33.35 -46.05 -62.20
CA LEU A 5 32.74 -44.92 -61.50
C LEU A 5 33.27 -44.79 -60.06
N PRO A 6 33.49 -43.58 -59.56
CA PRO A 6 34.00 -43.39 -58.23
C PRO A 6 32.85 -43.48 -57.19
N THR A 7 33.24 -44.04 -56.05
CA THR A 7 32.40 -44.22 -54.84
C THR A 7 32.03 -42.90 -54.24
N THR A 8 30.73 -42.62 -54.17
CA THR A 8 30.19 -41.43 -53.54
C THR A 8 30.29 -41.55 -52.01
N LEU A 9 30.96 -40.59 -51.36
CA LEU A 9 31.07 -40.44 -49.91
C LEU A 9 29.77 -39.86 -49.39
N VAL A 10 28.98 -40.68 -48.68
CA VAL A 10 27.76 -40.20 -48.00
C VAL A 10 28.20 -39.53 -46.69
N GLY A 11 28.22 -38.20 -46.70
CA GLY A 11 28.44 -37.41 -45.48
C GLY A 11 27.21 -37.40 -44.60
N LEU A 12 27.30 -37.98 -43.42
CA LEU A 12 26.28 -37.92 -42.38
C LEU A 12 26.31 -36.54 -41.74
N ILE A 13 25.36 -35.67 -42.03
CA ILE A 13 25.17 -34.38 -41.37
C ILE A 13 24.43 -34.64 -40.07
N LEU A 14 25.14 -34.57 -38.95
CA LEU A 14 24.56 -34.63 -37.62
C LEU A 14 24.02 -33.21 -37.30
N VAL A 15 22.71 -33.01 -37.42
CA VAL A 15 22.05 -31.79 -36.97
C VAL A 15 21.89 -31.88 -35.45
N VAL A 16 22.77 -31.23 -34.70
CA VAL A 16 22.59 -31.05 -33.26
C VAL A 16 21.59 -29.92 -33.05
N ASN A 17 20.35 -30.27 -32.76
CA ASN A 17 19.35 -29.31 -32.26
C ASN A 17 19.73 -28.91 -30.81
N ALA A 18 20.51 -27.84 -30.65
CA ALA A 18 20.68 -27.18 -29.38
C ALA A 18 19.40 -26.38 -29.10
N THR A 19 18.49 -26.96 -28.33
CA THR A 19 17.41 -26.23 -27.72
C THR A 19 18.04 -25.28 -26.70
N LEU A 20 18.17 -24.01 -27.08
CA LEU A 20 18.46 -22.95 -26.12
C LEU A 20 17.22 -22.83 -25.20
N VAL A 21 17.25 -23.49 -24.06
CA VAL A 21 16.31 -23.18 -22.98
C VAL A 21 16.72 -21.79 -22.49
N ALA A 22 15.96 -20.78 -22.89
CA ALA A 22 16.11 -19.45 -22.31
C ALA A 22 15.88 -19.59 -20.80
N GLN A 23 16.96 -19.42 -20.04
CA GLN A 23 16.89 -19.39 -18.59
C GLN A 23 16.13 -18.09 -18.24
N GLU A 24 14.92 -18.23 -17.73
CA GLU A 24 14.19 -17.07 -17.23
C GLU A 24 15.04 -16.37 -16.18
N PRO A 25 15.14 -15.02 -16.23
CA PRO A 25 15.90 -14.30 -15.23
C PRO A 25 15.28 -14.57 -13.86
N THR A 26 16.01 -15.22 -12.99
CA THR A 26 15.66 -15.36 -11.58
C THR A 26 15.66 -13.96 -10.99
N VAL A 27 14.46 -13.40 -10.79
CA VAL A 27 14.30 -12.14 -10.08
C VAL A 27 14.68 -12.39 -8.63
N GLU A 28 15.84 -11.89 -8.23
CA GLU A 28 16.26 -11.91 -6.82
C GLU A 28 15.31 -11.00 -6.04
N VAL A 29 14.38 -11.63 -5.31
CA VAL A 29 13.43 -10.91 -4.46
C VAL A 29 14.21 -10.36 -3.27
N THR A 30 14.57 -9.09 -3.33
CA THR A 30 15.15 -8.40 -2.18
C THR A 30 14.21 -8.54 -0.98
N PRO A 31 14.65 -9.09 0.17
CA PRO A 31 13.80 -9.24 1.33
C PRO A 31 13.20 -7.90 1.75
N LEU A 32 11.93 -7.90 2.11
CA LEU A 32 11.27 -6.71 2.66
C LEU A 32 12.03 -6.26 3.92
N PRO A 33 12.28 -4.95 4.10
CA PRO A 33 12.80 -4.43 5.35
C PRO A 33 11.88 -4.90 6.49
N LYS A 34 12.44 -5.52 7.51
CA LYS A 34 11.65 -5.84 8.71
C LYS A 34 11.26 -4.52 9.36
N ALA A 35 9.98 -4.39 9.71
CA ALA A 35 9.51 -3.30 10.54
C ALA A 35 10.44 -3.16 11.74
N THR A 36 11.12 -2.01 11.87
CA THR A 36 12.21 -1.84 12.82
C THR A 36 11.67 -1.73 14.24
N ASN A 37 11.66 -2.82 14.94
CA ASN A 37 11.26 -2.90 16.36
C ASN A 37 12.44 -2.40 17.26
N ARG A 38 12.94 -1.17 17.00
CA ARG A 38 14.21 -0.66 17.58
C ARG A 38 14.14 -0.23 19.04
N SER A 39 12.98 -0.16 19.66
CA SER A 39 12.86 0.12 21.08
C SER A 39 11.58 -0.47 21.66
N ASN A 40 11.60 -0.78 22.96
CA ASN A 40 10.42 -1.21 23.71
C ASN A 40 9.54 -0.01 24.14
N ALA A 41 9.78 1.19 23.60
CA ALA A 41 9.03 2.36 23.98
C ALA A 41 7.56 2.19 23.59
N THR A 42 6.69 2.45 24.55
CA THR A 42 5.25 2.46 24.41
C THR A 42 4.68 3.87 24.46
N SER A 43 5.56 4.89 24.44
CA SER A 43 5.19 6.29 24.46
C SER A 43 5.86 7.06 23.33
N ALA A 44 5.14 8.02 22.75
CA ALA A 44 5.61 8.92 21.70
C ALA A 44 4.89 10.27 21.77
N ASP A 45 5.31 11.26 20.99
CA ASP A 45 4.54 12.50 20.82
C ASP A 45 3.27 12.25 20.03
N VAL A 46 3.35 11.42 18.98
CA VAL A 46 2.22 11.08 18.11
C VAL A 46 2.11 9.58 17.99
N ILE A 47 0.90 9.07 18.18
CA ILE A 47 0.53 7.71 17.79
C ILE A 47 -0.44 7.78 16.63
N VAL A 48 -0.12 7.07 15.55
CA VAL A 48 -1.03 6.85 14.44
C VAL A 48 -1.53 5.41 14.52
N TYR A 49 -2.84 5.21 14.50
CA TYR A 49 -3.47 3.89 14.51
C TYR A 49 -4.05 3.57 13.13
N GLY A 50 -3.58 2.50 12.49
CA GLY A 50 -3.88 2.11 11.12
C GLY A 50 -2.83 2.60 10.11
N ALA A 51 -2.15 1.66 9.45
CA ALA A 51 -1.13 1.95 8.44
C ALA A 51 -1.70 1.99 7.01
N THR A 52 -2.87 2.58 6.84
CA THR A 52 -3.45 2.90 5.52
C THR A 52 -2.64 3.99 4.81
N PRO A 53 -2.92 4.35 3.55
CA PRO A 53 -2.26 5.48 2.89
C PRO A 53 -2.32 6.78 3.70
N GLY A 54 -3.46 7.09 4.30
CA GLY A 54 -3.59 8.25 5.20
C GLY A 54 -2.74 8.11 6.45
N GLY A 55 -2.73 6.91 7.05
CA GLY A 55 -1.99 6.65 8.28
C GLY A 55 -0.48 6.70 8.11
N PHE A 56 0.09 6.05 7.10
CA PHE A 56 1.53 6.12 6.91
C PHE A 56 2.00 7.52 6.46
N CYS A 57 1.19 8.25 5.68
CA CYS A 57 1.49 9.64 5.34
C CYS A 57 1.49 10.53 6.60
N ALA A 58 0.49 10.37 7.48
CA ALA A 58 0.44 11.11 8.74
C ALA A 58 1.65 10.82 9.63
N ALA A 59 2.05 9.55 9.73
CA ALA A 59 3.22 9.14 10.50
C ALA A 59 4.52 9.74 9.94
N ILE A 60 4.71 9.70 8.62
CA ILE A 60 5.88 10.28 7.95
C ILE A 60 5.91 11.80 8.14
N ALA A 61 4.78 12.48 7.94
CA ALA A 61 4.69 13.92 8.08
C ALA A 61 5.06 14.37 9.51
N ALA A 62 4.43 13.76 10.52
CA ALA A 62 4.71 14.07 11.92
C ALA A 62 6.19 13.82 12.29
N ALA A 63 6.77 12.71 11.82
CA ALA A 63 8.17 12.40 12.10
C ALA A 63 9.13 13.39 11.41
N ARG A 64 8.83 13.85 10.20
CA ARG A 64 9.61 14.87 9.49
C ARG A 64 9.57 16.25 10.18
N GLU A 65 8.49 16.54 10.89
CA GLU A 65 8.37 17.75 11.73
C GLU A 65 9.06 17.58 13.09
N GLY A 66 9.78 16.49 13.32
CA GLY A 66 10.59 16.25 14.51
C GLY A 66 9.84 15.60 15.68
N ALA A 67 8.59 15.19 15.51
CA ALA A 67 7.87 14.44 16.53
C ALA A 67 8.38 12.99 16.61
N SER A 68 8.45 12.44 17.83
CA SER A 68 8.56 10.99 18.00
C SER A 68 7.24 10.33 17.60
N VAL A 69 7.29 9.33 16.70
CA VAL A 69 6.08 8.73 16.12
C VAL A 69 6.08 7.21 16.27
N ILE A 70 4.94 6.66 16.69
CA ILE A 70 4.65 5.24 16.63
C ILE A 70 3.43 5.03 15.72
N LEU A 71 3.62 4.27 14.65
CA LEU A 71 2.55 3.79 13.78
C LEU A 71 2.16 2.37 14.22
N LEU A 72 0.92 2.23 14.66
CA LEU A 72 0.33 0.97 15.10
C LEU A 72 -0.55 0.40 14.00
N GLU A 73 -0.29 -0.82 13.58
CA GLU A 73 -1.11 -1.50 12.59
C GLU A 73 -1.75 -2.77 13.18
N PRO A 74 -3.07 -2.95 13.06
CA PRO A 74 -3.75 -4.14 13.56
C PRO A 74 -3.21 -5.44 12.96
N THR A 75 -2.96 -5.43 11.66
CA THR A 75 -2.51 -6.60 10.87
C THR A 75 -0.99 -6.64 10.75
N ASP A 76 -0.48 -7.51 9.89
CA ASP A 76 0.94 -7.51 9.48
C ASP A 76 1.18 -6.70 8.19
N HIS A 77 0.11 -6.16 7.60
CA HIS A 77 0.16 -5.51 6.30
C HIS A 77 0.25 -3.98 6.44
N ILE A 78 1.29 -3.37 5.84
CA ILE A 78 1.52 -1.93 5.87
C ILE A 78 1.19 -1.31 4.53
N GLY A 79 0.46 -0.19 4.54
CA GLY A 79 0.11 0.59 3.34
C GLY A 79 -1.31 0.36 2.81
N GLY A 80 -2.08 -0.52 3.47
CA GLY A 80 -3.49 -0.74 3.14
C GLY A 80 -3.69 -1.08 1.66
N MET A 81 -4.66 -0.44 1.01
CA MET A 81 -5.00 -0.70 -0.40
C MET A 81 -3.87 -0.36 -1.37
N SER A 82 -2.99 0.61 -1.05
CA SER A 82 -1.87 0.97 -1.93
C SER A 82 -0.81 -0.13 -2.03
N THR A 83 -0.77 -1.08 -1.11
CA THR A 83 0.18 -2.19 -1.07
C THR A 83 -0.49 -3.55 -1.05
N GLY A 84 -1.84 -3.59 -1.12
CA GLY A 84 -2.66 -4.79 -0.88
C GLY A 84 -2.89 -5.69 -2.10
N GLY A 85 -2.26 -5.42 -3.24
CA GLY A 85 -2.35 -6.30 -4.40
C GLY A 85 -3.45 -5.95 -5.41
N LEU A 86 -4.04 -4.77 -5.31
CA LEU A 86 -5.00 -4.30 -6.32
C LEU A 86 -4.33 -3.94 -7.67
N SER A 87 -3.02 -4.04 -7.75
CA SER A 87 -2.16 -3.90 -8.94
C SER A 87 -2.28 -2.59 -9.71
N HIS A 88 -3.33 -1.82 -9.52
CA HIS A 88 -3.60 -0.57 -10.20
C HIS A 88 -4.10 0.49 -9.21
N CYS A 89 -3.58 1.71 -9.34
CA CYS A 89 -4.01 2.83 -8.52
C CYS A 89 -4.98 3.71 -9.32
N ASP A 90 -6.17 3.93 -8.81
CA ASP A 90 -7.22 4.75 -9.45
C ASP A 90 -6.84 6.23 -9.57
N SER A 91 -5.72 6.65 -8.98
CA SER A 91 -5.17 8.00 -9.16
C SER A 91 -4.86 8.35 -10.62
N ASN A 92 -4.81 7.37 -11.52
CA ASN A 92 -4.74 7.60 -12.96
C ASN A 92 -5.98 8.32 -13.53
N GLN A 93 -7.10 8.30 -12.80
CA GLN A 93 -8.33 9.02 -13.17
C GLN A 93 -8.31 10.48 -12.69
N MET A 94 -7.38 10.83 -11.83
CA MET A 94 -7.24 12.20 -11.31
C MET A 94 -6.49 13.10 -12.28
N VAL A 95 -6.75 14.39 -12.20
CA VAL A 95 -5.91 15.38 -12.86
C VAL A 95 -4.53 15.35 -12.20
N ARG A 96 -3.47 15.10 -12.98
CA ARG A 96 -2.10 14.87 -12.44
C ARG A 96 -1.63 15.99 -11.50
N SER A 97 -1.98 17.23 -11.78
CA SER A 97 -1.60 18.38 -10.94
C SER A 97 -2.28 18.41 -9.57
N THR A 98 -3.29 17.59 -9.34
CA THR A 98 -3.95 17.45 -8.02
C THR A 98 -3.33 16.35 -7.16
N VAL A 99 -2.48 15.51 -7.72
CA VAL A 99 -1.71 14.49 -6.99
C VAL A 99 -0.44 15.13 -6.48
N MET A 100 -0.37 15.38 -5.18
CA MET A 100 0.69 16.16 -4.55
C MET A 100 1.17 15.54 -3.22
N GLY A 101 2.21 16.15 -2.67
CA GLY A 101 2.69 15.87 -1.32
C GLY A 101 3.33 14.49 -1.20
N LEU A 102 3.10 13.86 -0.04
CA LEU A 102 3.70 12.56 0.27
C LEU A 102 3.26 11.44 -0.66
N PHE A 103 2.04 11.51 -1.19
CA PHE A 103 1.57 10.50 -2.13
C PHE A 103 2.28 10.60 -3.48
N ASP A 104 2.54 11.81 -3.96
CA ASP A 104 3.34 12.03 -5.18
C ASP A 104 4.80 11.58 -4.98
N GLU A 105 5.39 11.91 -3.84
CA GLU A 105 6.73 11.44 -3.48
C GLU A 105 6.79 9.91 -3.41
N TRP A 106 5.82 9.28 -2.75
CA TRP A 106 5.72 7.83 -2.66
C TRP A 106 5.65 7.18 -4.04
N HIS A 107 4.79 7.71 -4.91
CA HIS A 107 4.64 7.23 -6.28
C HIS A 107 5.94 7.39 -7.09
N ALA A 108 6.61 8.54 -6.98
CA ALA A 108 7.90 8.78 -7.65
C ALA A 108 8.98 7.78 -7.19
N ARG A 109 8.98 7.43 -5.91
CA ARG A 109 9.91 6.43 -5.35
C ARG A 109 9.58 5.02 -5.82
N VAL A 110 8.30 4.67 -5.98
CA VAL A 110 7.89 3.39 -6.59
C VAL A 110 8.42 3.29 -8.01
N VAL A 111 8.24 4.33 -8.83
CA VAL A 111 8.78 4.37 -10.20
C VAL A 111 10.31 4.25 -10.20
N LYS A 112 10.96 4.97 -9.29
CA LYS A 112 12.43 4.94 -9.15
C LYS A 112 12.94 3.55 -8.80
N ASP A 113 12.27 2.79 -7.95
CA ASP A 113 12.67 1.42 -7.60
C ASP A 113 12.79 0.53 -8.84
N TYR A 114 11.85 0.64 -9.78
CA TYR A 114 11.93 -0.10 -11.05
C TYR A 114 13.09 0.36 -11.92
N THR A 115 13.26 1.66 -12.07
CA THR A 115 14.33 2.23 -12.92
C THR A 115 15.72 1.92 -12.39
N ASP A 116 15.92 1.97 -11.08
CA ASP A 116 17.21 1.63 -10.42
C ASP A 116 17.59 0.16 -10.64
N ARG A 117 16.61 -0.72 -10.79
CA ARG A 117 16.81 -2.15 -11.10
C ARG A 117 16.94 -2.45 -12.61
N GLY A 118 16.92 -1.41 -13.46
CA GLY A 118 16.92 -1.56 -14.91
C GLY A 118 15.64 -2.19 -15.47
N LEU A 119 14.57 -2.19 -14.68
CA LEU A 119 13.28 -2.74 -15.07
C LEU A 119 12.36 -1.63 -15.59
N GLN A 120 11.57 -1.96 -16.59
CA GLN A 120 10.42 -1.13 -16.93
C GLN A 120 9.31 -1.46 -15.94
N ALA A 121 8.80 -0.42 -15.33
CA ALA A 121 7.64 -0.61 -14.48
C ALA A 121 6.44 -1.13 -15.30
N PRO A 122 5.55 -1.96 -14.73
CA PRO A 122 4.44 -2.56 -15.44
C PRO A 122 3.60 -1.52 -16.19
N TYR A 123 3.41 -1.76 -17.46
CA TYR A 123 2.87 -0.81 -18.43
C TYR A 123 1.35 -0.64 -18.27
N ASN A 124 0.89 0.61 -18.27
CA ASN A 124 -0.53 0.91 -18.50
C ASN A 124 -0.76 1.29 -19.97
N PRO A 125 -1.35 0.40 -20.80
CA PRO A 125 -1.50 0.63 -22.22
C PRO A 125 -2.47 1.75 -22.58
N ALA A 126 -3.27 2.21 -21.64
CA ALA A 126 -4.37 3.12 -21.93
C ALA A 126 -3.94 4.58 -22.13
N LYS A 127 -2.75 5.00 -21.72
CA LYS A 127 -2.34 6.41 -21.77
C LYS A 127 -0.84 6.61 -21.97
N LYS A 128 -0.46 7.21 -23.11
CA LYS A 128 0.93 7.46 -23.50
C LYS A 128 1.71 8.39 -22.59
N ASP A 129 1.05 9.22 -21.78
CA ASP A 129 1.67 10.33 -21.03
C ASP A 129 1.58 10.17 -19.52
N GLN A 130 1.18 8.97 -19.03
CA GLN A 130 0.96 8.81 -17.60
C GLN A 130 2.07 8.06 -16.92
N SER A 131 2.52 8.69 -15.86
CA SER A 131 3.24 8.05 -14.78
C SER A 131 2.55 6.74 -14.45
N LEU A 132 3.35 5.75 -14.23
CA LEU A 132 2.94 4.41 -13.92
C LEU A 132 2.08 4.37 -12.67
N TRP A 133 0.88 3.91 -12.82
CA TRP A 133 -0.06 3.68 -11.71
C TRP A 133 -0.30 2.19 -11.46
N THR A 134 0.42 1.33 -12.18
CA THR A 134 0.42 -0.11 -11.99
C THR A 134 1.78 -0.52 -11.44
N PHE A 135 1.80 -1.23 -10.33
CA PHE A 135 3.02 -1.66 -9.66
C PHE A 135 2.78 -2.93 -8.84
N GLU A 136 3.87 -3.62 -8.55
CA GLU A 136 3.81 -4.82 -7.73
C GLU A 136 3.63 -4.45 -6.25
N PRO A 137 2.76 -5.16 -5.51
CA PRO A 137 2.48 -4.86 -4.09
C PRO A 137 3.73 -4.85 -3.22
N HIS A 138 4.66 -5.78 -3.44
CA HIS A 138 5.89 -5.85 -2.65
C HIS A 138 6.82 -4.65 -2.89
N VAL A 139 6.83 -4.06 -4.10
CA VAL A 139 7.59 -2.84 -4.40
C VAL A 139 6.97 -1.66 -3.65
N ALA A 140 5.65 -1.51 -3.74
CA ALA A 140 4.91 -0.48 -3.03
C ALA A 140 5.13 -0.57 -1.50
N MET A 141 5.05 -1.77 -0.94
CA MET A 141 5.29 -2.00 0.49
C MET A 141 6.73 -1.67 0.89
N ARG A 142 7.72 -2.10 0.11
CA ARG A 142 9.13 -1.78 0.35
C ARG A 142 9.36 -0.27 0.39
N VAL A 143 8.84 0.46 -0.56
CA VAL A 143 8.95 1.93 -0.62
C VAL A 143 8.28 2.57 0.59
N THR A 144 7.09 2.11 0.97
CA THR A 144 6.38 2.61 2.16
C THR A 144 7.22 2.42 3.43
N LEU A 145 7.77 1.23 3.64
CA LEU A 145 8.62 0.93 4.80
C LEU A 145 9.92 1.75 4.79
N GLN A 146 10.54 1.95 3.62
CA GLN A 146 11.72 2.80 3.48
C GLN A 146 11.43 4.25 3.83
N MET A 147 10.30 4.80 3.39
CA MET A 147 9.90 6.17 3.72
C MET A 147 9.65 6.34 5.22
N LEU A 148 9.00 5.38 5.86
CA LEU A 148 8.77 5.38 7.30
C LEU A 148 10.10 5.29 8.10
N ASP A 149 11.01 4.40 7.70
CA ASP A 149 12.33 4.25 8.34
C ASP A 149 13.18 5.52 8.19
N GLN A 150 13.24 6.09 6.99
CA GLN A 150 13.96 7.34 6.71
C GLN A 150 13.42 8.54 7.48
N ALA A 151 12.11 8.58 7.72
CA ALA A 151 11.49 9.61 8.55
C ALA A 151 11.73 9.41 10.05
N GLY A 152 12.22 8.22 10.47
CA GLY A 152 12.39 7.87 11.87
C GLY A 152 11.10 7.39 12.55
N GLY A 153 10.04 7.12 11.80
CA GLY A 153 8.79 6.56 12.30
C GLY A 153 8.96 5.10 12.71
N ARG A 154 8.44 4.76 13.89
CA ARG A 154 8.46 3.39 14.39
C ARG A 154 7.17 2.68 14.03
N VAL A 155 7.26 1.53 13.36
CA VAL A 155 6.11 0.73 12.91
C VAL A 155 5.98 -0.52 13.78
N LEU A 156 4.78 -0.75 14.33
CA LEU A 156 4.43 -1.92 15.12
C LEU A 156 3.18 -2.58 14.53
N THR A 157 3.35 -3.80 14.06
CA THR A 157 2.25 -4.62 13.54
C THR A 157 1.57 -5.46 14.63
N GLN A 158 0.44 -6.10 14.30
CA GLN A 158 -0.36 -6.94 15.20
C GLN A 158 -0.82 -6.19 16.46
N ARG A 159 -1.22 -4.93 16.32
CA ARG A 159 -1.66 -4.06 17.40
C ARG A 159 -3.16 -3.82 17.36
N TYR A 160 -3.95 -4.91 17.43
CA TYR A 160 -5.41 -4.81 17.49
C TYR A 160 -5.87 -4.00 18.69
N LEU A 161 -6.63 -2.93 18.42
CA LEU A 161 -7.22 -2.08 19.45
C LEU A 161 -8.23 -2.87 20.27
N LYS A 162 -8.13 -2.73 21.60
CA LYS A 162 -9.07 -3.29 22.55
C LYS A 162 -9.93 -2.22 23.21
N SER A 163 -9.29 -1.13 23.60
CA SER A 163 -9.96 0.00 24.24
C SER A 163 -9.09 1.25 24.20
N VAL A 164 -9.73 2.36 24.50
CA VAL A 164 -9.10 3.67 24.64
C VAL A 164 -9.31 4.13 26.09
N THR A 165 -8.26 4.69 26.72
CA THR A 165 -8.39 5.36 28.00
C THR A 165 -8.47 6.85 27.76
N LYS A 166 -9.39 7.53 28.46
CA LYS A 166 -9.62 8.98 28.34
C LYS A 166 -9.61 9.64 29.70
N ASP A 167 -9.19 10.90 29.70
CA ASP A 167 -9.43 11.85 30.78
C ASP A 167 -10.29 12.99 30.21
N GLY A 168 -11.57 13.01 30.58
CA GLY A 168 -12.56 13.86 29.93
C GLY A 168 -12.67 13.59 28.43
N ALA A 169 -12.41 14.59 27.62
CA ALA A 169 -12.40 14.48 26.15
C ALA A 169 -11.05 14.02 25.58
N GLN A 170 -9.99 14.03 26.37
CA GLN A 170 -8.64 13.72 25.92
C GLN A 170 -8.36 12.23 25.97
N ILE A 171 -7.90 11.64 24.86
CA ILE A 171 -7.34 10.27 24.85
C ILE A 171 -5.98 10.31 25.55
N THR A 172 -5.78 9.41 26.52
CA THR A 172 -4.52 9.28 27.26
C THR A 172 -3.74 8.03 26.87
N SER A 173 -4.43 6.97 26.46
CA SER A 173 -3.77 5.75 25.98
C SER A 173 -4.63 4.92 25.05
N LEU A 174 -3.96 4.12 24.20
CA LEU A 174 -4.52 3.01 23.43
C LEU A 174 -4.12 1.69 24.07
N VAL A 175 -5.09 0.86 24.39
CA VAL A 175 -4.85 -0.51 24.85
C VAL A 175 -5.04 -1.44 23.65
N THR A 176 -3.98 -2.15 23.29
CA THR A 176 -4.00 -3.13 22.19
C THR A 176 -3.85 -4.55 22.74
N LYS A 177 -3.99 -5.55 21.86
CA LYS A 177 -3.74 -6.96 22.24
C LYS A 177 -2.32 -7.16 22.81
N ASN A 178 -1.35 -6.40 22.32
CA ASN A 178 0.08 -6.59 22.60
C ASN A 178 0.74 -5.32 23.18
N GLY A 179 0.06 -4.64 24.07
CA GLY A 179 0.62 -3.51 24.83
C GLY A 179 -0.31 -2.29 24.92
N THR A 180 0.06 -1.40 25.82
CA THR A 180 -0.60 -0.11 26.01
C THR A 180 0.34 1.01 25.55
N PHE A 181 -0.20 1.95 24.80
CA PHE A 181 0.54 3.01 24.16
C PHE A 181 0.00 4.38 24.57
N THR A 182 0.91 5.31 24.87
CA THR A 182 0.58 6.67 25.34
C THR A 182 1.16 7.71 24.40
N ALA A 183 0.45 8.81 24.17
CA ALA A 183 0.93 9.93 23.37
C ALA A 183 0.26 11.24 23.77
N LYS A 184 0.80 12.35 23.27
CA LYS A 184 0.16 13.66 23.34
C LYS A 184 -0.95 13.79 22.29
N ILE A 185 -0.74 13.18 21.11
CA ILE A 185 -1.65 13.24 19.96
C ILE A 185 -1.88 11.81 19.46
N PHE A 186 -3.15 11.53 19.15
CA PHE A 186 -3.58 10.29 18.53
C PHE A 186 -4.24 10.60 17.18
N VAL A 187 -3.83 9.89 16.15
CA VAL A 187 -4.35 10.02 14.80
C VAL A 187 -5.03 8.72 14.39
N ASP A 188 -6.28 8.80 13.97
CA ASP A 188 -6.97 7.67 13.35
C ASP A 188 -6.63 7.60 11.86
N GLY A 189 -5.87 6.59 11.48
CA GLY A 189 -5.49 6.28 10.11
C GLY A 189 -6.20 5.06 9.56
N THR A 190 -7.24 4.56 10.24
CA THR A 190 -8.02 3.42 9.77
C THR A 190 -9.00 3.81 8.65
N TYR A 191 -9.54 2.83 7.94
CA TYR A 191 -10.56 3.10 6.91
C TYR A 191 -11.93 3.38 7.51
N GLU A 192 -12.26 2.76 8.63
CA GLU A 192 -13.57 2.77 9.26
C GLU A 192 -13.69 3.74 10.43
N GLY A 193 -12.58 4.37 10.85
CA GLY A 193 -12.56 5.23 12.04
C GLY A 193 -12.59 4.45 13.36
N ASP A 194 -11.87 3.33 13.42
CA ASP A 194 -11.87 2.42 14.57
C ASP A 194 -11.44 3.10 15.87
N LEU A 195 -10.44 3.97 15.79
CA LEU A 195 -9.97 4.74 16.95
C LEU A 195 -11.00 5.79 17.37
N MET A 196 -11.61 6.49 16.42
CA MET A 196 -12.66 7.46 16.68
C MET A 196 -13.86 6.81 17.36
N ALA A 197 -14.29 5.66 16.83
CA ALA A 197 -15.40 4.89 17.40
C ALA A 197 -15.07 4.41 18.82
N ALA A 198 -13.86 3.86 19.06
CA ALA A 198 -13.43 3.42 20.39
C ALA A 198 -13.30 4.58 21.38
N ALA A 199 -13.00 5.79 20.91
CA ALA A 199 -12.94 6.99 21.71
C ALA A 199 -14.33 7.57 22.04
N GLY A 200 -15.40 7.04 21.46
CA GLY A 200 -16.76 7.55 21.62
C GLY A 200 -16.95 8.92 20.98
N VAL A 201 -16.21 9.21 19.90
CA VAL A 201 -16.45 10.41 19.11
C VAL A 201 -17.74 10.20 18.35
N ASP A 202 -18.72 11.06 18.61
CA ASP A 202 -19.98 11.05 17.86
C ASP A 202 -19.71 11.49 16.43
N ASN A 203 -19.92 10.57 15.50
CA ASN A 203 -19.81 10.86 14.09
C ASN A 203 -21.10 10.42 13.40
N ASP A 204 -21.80 11.36 12.83
CA ASP A 204 -22.99 11.10 12.00
C ASP A 204 -22.69 10.17 10.81
N LEU A 205 -21.44 9.87 10.57
CA LEU A 205 -20.91 8.99 9.54
C LEU A 205 -20.61 7.59 10.07
N ALA A 206 -20.96 7.25 11.32
CA ALA A 206 -20.75 5.91 11.87
C ALA A 206 -21.52 4.84 11.06
N VAL A 207 -20.97 4.51 9.91
CA VAL A 207 -21.42 3.40 9.04
C VAL A 207 -21.38 2.08 9.82
N GLN A 208 -20.54 2.00 10.86
CA GLN A 208 -20.39 0.81 11.71
C GLN A 208 -21.63 0.44 12.50
N GLU A 209 -22.49 1.38 12.87
CA GLU A 209 -23.77 1.07 13.53
C GLU A 209 -24.92 0.76 12.58
N LEU A 210 -24.75 1.02 11.29
CA LEU A 210 -25.77 0.73 10.31
C LEU A 210 -25.66 -0.74 9.89
N SER A 211 -26.45 -1.61 10.53
CA SER A 211 -26.72 -2.91 9.93
C SER A 211 -27.16 -2.73 8.47
N PHE A 212 -26.75 -3.62 7.58
CA PHE A 212 -27.02 -3.53 6.14
C PHE A 212 -28.45 -3.10 5.79
N PRO A 213 -29.53 -3.54 6.52
CA PRO A 213 -30.87 -3.04 6.32
C PRO A 213 -31.06 -1.55 6.66
N LYS A 214 -30.40 -1.04 7.72
CA LYS A 214 -30.49 0.39 8.10
C LYS A 214 -29.74 1.27 7.08
N LEU A 215 -28.55 0.85 6.64
CA LEU A 215 -27.79 1.51 5.58
C LEU A 215 -28.61 1.57 4.28
N ARG A 216 -29.19 0.45 3.87
CA ARG A 216 -30.06 0.38 2.68
C ARG A 216 -31.25 1.34 2.78
N LYS A 217 -31.91 1.42 3.93
CA LYS A 217 -33.06 2.33 4.16
C LYS A 217 -32.59 3.80 4.06
N ARG A 218 -31.43 4.14 4.60
CA ARG A 218 -30.86 5.51 4.55
C ARG A 218 -30.44 5.88 3.14
N LEU A 219 -29.79 4.98 2.42
CA LEU A 219 -29.42 5.17 1.01
C LEU A 219 -30.64 5.31 0.10
N LEU A 220 -31.71 4.54 0.35
CA LEU A 220 -32.96 4.67 -0.39
C LEU A 220 -33.69 5.97 -0.09
N ALA A 221 -33.63 6.48 1.14
CA ALA A 221 -34.17 7.79 1.49
C ALA A 221 -33.37 8.94 0.84
N GLN A 222 -32.03 8.83 0.77
CA GLN A 222 -31.16 9.78 0.07
C GLN A 222 -31.34 9.71 -1.46
N ARG A 223 -31.73 8.56 -2.01
CA ARG A 223 -32.00 8.40 -3.45
C ARG A 223 -33.17 9.26 -3.94
N GLN A 224 -34.08 9.66 -3.05
CA GLN A 224 -35.14 10.64 -3.38
C GLN A 224 -34.61 12.07 -3.57
N VAL A 225 -33.40 12.37 -3.08
CA VAL A 225 -32.75 13.69 -3.18
C VAL A 225 -31.75 13.74 -4.34
N LEU A 226 -31.16 12.60 -4.71
CA LEU A 226 -30.23 12.47 -5.84
C LEU A 226 -30.86 11.53 -6.87
N ASP A 227 -31.52 12.11 -7.86
CA ASP A 227 -31.96 11.36 -9.05
C ASP A 227 -30.74 10.97 -9.87
N LEU A 228 -30.11 9.87 -9.48
CA LEU A 228 -28.95 9.33 -10.20
C LEU A 228 -29.30 8.75 -11.56
N SER A 229 -30.60 8.59 -11.88
CA SER A 229 -31.04 8.14 -13.21
C SER A 229 -30.79 9.18 -14.28
N ALA A 230 -30.78 10.46 -13.95
CA ALA A 230 -30.44 11.55 -14.87
C ALA A 230 -28.94 11.70 -15.14
N ALA A 231 -28.05 11.16 -14.27
CA ALA A 231 -26.62 11.27 -14.41
C ALA A 231 -26.00 10.20 -15.35
N TYR A 232 -26.71 9.10 -15.58
CA TYR A 232 -26.26 8.00 -16.45
C TYR A 232 -26.91 7.96 -17.83
N ALA A 233 -27.76 8.94 -18.16
CA ALA A 233 -28.47 9.04 -19.45
C ALA A 233 -27.83 10.04 -20.43
N ARG A 234 -26.54 10.37 -20.26
CA ARG A 234 -25.81 11.22 -21.21
C ARG A 234 -24.53 10.57 -21.70
#